data_eb4a3b82acb237319f264721a2b9d551
#
_entry.id   eb4a3b82acb237319f264721a2b9d551
#
_cell.length_a   1.000
_cell.length_b   1.000
_cell.length_c   1.000
_cell.angle_alpha   90.00
_cell.angle_beta   90.00
_cell.angle_gamma   90.00
#
_symmetry.space_group_name_H-M   'P 1'
#
loop_
_entity.id
_entity.type
_entity.pdbx_description
1 polymer ?
#
loop_
_entity_poly.entity_id
_entity_poly.type
_entity_poly.pdbx_seq_one_letter_code
_entity_poly.pdbx_strand_id
1 'polypeptide(L)'
;MNYFESIYSDNLPSRAVAVYMYLVQRANSDGQCWPSERRIGLDLSMSKSTIKRAVADLVRSGYIRTEQRYRLSGAKSSLLFTISDFEKH
;
A
#
# COMPACT_ATOMS: atom_id res chain seq x y z
N MET A 1 -0.44 -20.10 6.08
CA MET A 1 0.57 -19.16 5.52
C MET A 1 0.03 -17.74 5.60
N ASN A 2 0.79 -16.81 6.11
CA ASN A 2 0.36 -15.41 6.15
C ASN A 2 0.91 -14.65 4.94
N TYR A 3 0.45 -13.42 4.74
CA TYR A 3 0.86 -12.63 3.58
C TYR A 3 2.34 -12.24 3.59
N PHE A 4 2.96 -12.16 4.76
CA PHE A 4 4.40 -11.89 4.81
C PHE A 4 5.20 -13.00 4.14
N GLU A 5 4.84 -14.25 4.40
CA GLU A 5 5.50 -15.38 3.75
C GLU A 5 5.21 -15.38 2.25
N SER A 6 3.95 -15.16 1.87
CA SER A 6 3.54 -15.13 0.47
C SER A 6 4.26 -14.04 -0.32
N ILE A 7 4.41 -12.84 0.24
CA ILE A 7 4.99 -11.74 -0.51
C ILE A 7 6.47 -11.97 -0.81
N TYR A 8 7.18 -12.71 0.05
CA TYR A 8 8.57 -13.06 -0.22
C TYR A 8 8.70 -14.20 -1.22
N SER A 9 7.72 -15.11 -1.27
CA SER A 9 7.75 -16.25 -2.19
C SER A 9 7.15 -15.97 -3.55
N ASP A 10 6.37 -14.89 -3.71
CA ASP A 10 5.65 -14.59 -4.95
C ASP A 10 6.48 -13.85 -6.01
N ASN A 11 7.77 -13.72 -5.82
CA ASN A 11 8.66 -13.12 -6.81
C ASN A 11 8.25 -11.69 -7.23
N LEU A 12 7.76 -10.92 -6.28
CA LEU A 12 7.40 -9.52 -6.51
C LEU A 12 8.65 -8.63 -6.55
N PRO A 13 8.63 -7.51 -7.29
CA PRO A 13 9.75 -6.56 -7.25
C PRO A 13 10.01 -6.05 -5.84
N SER A 14 11.26 -5.75 -5.54
CA SER A 14 11.66 -5.22 -4.23
C SER A 14 10.87 -3.97 -3.86
N ARG A 15 10.58 -3.11 -4.84
CA ARG A 15 9.78 -1.90 -4.60
C ARG A 15 8.40 -2.23 -4.04
N ALA A 16 7.77 -3.28 -4.57
CA ALA A 16 6.44 -3.69 -4.11
C ALA A 16 6.50 -4.24 -2.68
N VAL A 17 7.49 -5.05 -2.38
CA VAL A 17 7.69 -5.58 -1.03
C VAL A 17 7.89 -4.44 -0.03
N ALA A 18 8.75 -3.47 -0.38
CA ALA A 18 9.03 -2.33 0.51
C ALA A 18 7.77 -1.51 0.79
N VAL A 19 6.98 -1.22 -0.24
CA VAL A 19 5.74 -0.45 -0.08
C VAL A 19 4.73 -1.25 0.75
N TYR A 20 4.60 -2.55 0.50
CA TYR A 20 3.70 -3.40 1.28
C TYR A 20 4.04 -3.35 2.77
N MET A 21 5.31 -3.54 3.12
CA MET A 21 5.75 -3.51 4.52
C MET A 21 5.48 -2.15 5.16
N TYR A 22 5.72 -1.08 4.40
CA TYR A 22 5.43 0.27 4.86
C TYR A 22 3.95 0.45 5.18
N LEU A 23 3.07 0.00 4.27
CA LEU A 23 1.62 0.12 4.47
C LEU A 23 1.14 -0.70 5.65
N VAL A 24 1.67 -1.91 5.82
CA VAL A 24 1.32 -2.76 6.96
C VAL A 24 1.67 -2.09 8.28
N GLN A 25 2.83 -1.47 8.36
CA GLN A 25 3.26 -0.77 9.59
C GLN A 25 2.39 0.44 9.90
N ARG A 26 1.80 1.05 8.89
CA ARG A 26 0.97 2.24 9.07
C ARG A 26 -0.52 1.92 9.22
N ALA A 27 -0.91 0.69 8.92
CA ALA A 27 -2.31 0.30 8.95
C ALA A 27 -2.85 0.33 10.39
N ASN A 28 -4.12 0.76 10.50
CA ASN A 28 -4.83 0.73 11.78
C ASN A 28 -5.37 -0.69 12.04
N SER A 29 -6.20 -0.82 13.08
CA SER A 29 -6.75 -2.13 13.46
C SER A 29 -7.62 -2.77 12.37
N ASP A 30 -8.12 -1.97 11.44
CA ASP A 30 -8.94 -2.46 10.32
C ASP A 30 -8.10 -2.77 9.07
N GLY A 31 -6.79 -2.66 9.18
CA GLY A 31 -5.90 -2.90 8.07
C GLY A 31 -5.91 -1.79 7.03
N GLN A 32 -6.24 -0.57 7.43
CA GLN A 32 -6.37 0.57 6.53
C GLN A 32 -5.41 1.69 6.89
N CYS A 33 -4.90 2.35 5.86
CA CYS A 33 -4.10 3.56 6.02
C CYS A 33 -4.25 4.42 4.77
N TRP A 34 -3.85 5.70 4.88
CA TRP A 34 -4.00 6.63 3.75
C TRP A 34 -2.86 7.64 3.66
N PRO A 35 -1.60 7.18 3.65
CA PRO A 35 -0.47 8.08 3.42
C PRO A 35 -0.49 8.56 1.97
N SER A 36 -0.04 9.80 1.74
CA SER A 36 0.08 10.29 0.38
C SER A 36 1.24 9.59 -0.34
N GLU A 37 1.17 9.54 -1.67
CA GLU A 37 2.27 8.99 -2.46
C GLU A 37 3.57 9.75 -2.19
N ARG A 38 3.48 11.07 -2.02
CA ARG A 38 4.63 11.89 -1.66
C ARG A 38 5.25 11.45 -0.34
N ARG A 39 4.41 11.19 0.67
CA ARG A 39 4.90 10.74 1.98
C ARG A 39 5.58 9.39 1.89
N ILE A 40 4.96 8.45 1.18
CA ILE A 40 5.56 7.13 0.99
C ILE A 40 6.92 7.27 0.30
N GLY A 41 6.97 8.09 -0.75
CA GLY A 41 8.20 8.31 -1.49
C GLY A 41 9.31 8.92 -0.65
N LEU A 42 8.97 9.88 0.20
CA LEU A 42 9.94 10.49 1.10
C LEU A 42 10.49 9.48 2.11
N ASP A 43 9.60 8.69 2.71
CA ASP A 43 9.99 7.73 3.74
C ASP A 43 10.79 6.57 3.18
N LEU A 44 10.51 6.15 1.95
CA LEU A 44 11.19 5.01 1.32
C LEU A 44 12.26 5.43 0.31
N SER A 45 12.48 6.73 0.14
CA SER A 45 13.43 7.26 -0.84
C SER A 45 13.14 6.76 -2.25
N MET A 46 11.88 6.77 -2.63
CA MET A 46 11.41 6.32 -3.95
C MET A 46 10.72 7.45 -4.70
N SER A 47 10.84 7.45 -6.03
CA SER A 47 10.11 8.41 -6.86
C SER A 47 8.62 8.10 -6.85
N LYS A 48 7.81 9.10 -7.19
CA LYS A 48 6.36 8.95 -7.30
C LYS A 48 5.99 7.87 -8.30
N SER A 49 6.69 7.81 -9.44
CA SER A 49 6.48 6.77 -10.46
C SER A 49 6.72 5.37 -9.90
N THR A 50 7.79 5.20 -9.13
CA THR A 50 8.12 3.93 -8.51
C THR A 50 7.04 3.51 -7.53
N ILE A 51 6.54 4.45 -6.72
CA ILE A 51 5.45 4.17 -5.77
C ILE A 51 4.19 3.72 -6.53
N LYS A 52 3.82 4.42 -7.60
CA LYS A 52 2.64 4.05 -8.39
C LYS A 52 2.77 2.64 -8.96
N ARG A 53 3.94 2.29 -9.47
CA ARG A 53 4.19 0.94 -10.01
C ARG A 53 4.11 -0.12 -8.92
N ALA A 54 4.69 0.17 -7.75
CA ALA A 54 4.65 -0.76 -6.62
C ALA A 54 3.22 -1.01 -6.16
N VAL A 55 2.42 0.05 -6.04
CA VAL A 55 1.01 -0.05 -5.66
C VAL A 55 0.24 -0.89 -6.69
N ALA A 56 0.47 -0.63 -7.98
CA ALA A 56 -0.18 -1.42 -9.05
C ALA A 56 0.18 -2.90 -8.97
N ASP A 57 1.45 -3.22 -8.70
CA ASP A 57 1.90 -4.60 -8.53
C ASP A 57 1.17 -5.28 -7.37
N LEU A 58 1.03 -4.58 -6.25
CA LEU A 58 0.37 -5.11 -5.05
C LEU A 58 -1.13 -5.31 -5.26
N VAL A 59 -1.78 -4.37 -5.95
CA VAL A 59 -3.21 -4.50 -6.26
C VAL A 59 -3.44 -5.69 -7.20
N ARG A 60 -2.64 -5.78 -8.24
CA ARG A 60 -2.77 -6.87 -9.22
C ARG A 60 -2.55 -8.23 -8.59
N SER A 61 -1.66 -8.33 -7.62
CA SER A 61 -1.35 -9.58 -6.93
C SER A 61 -2.28 -9.86 -5.74
N GLY A 62 -3.22 -8.96 -5.46
CA GLY A 62 -4.23 -9.19 -4.42
C GLY A 62 -3.79 -8.92 -2.99
N TYR A 63 -2.64 -8.28 -2.79
CA TYR A 63 -2.15 -7.98 -1.44
C TYR A 63 -2.82 -6.77 -0.81
N ILE A 64 -3.23 -5.79 -1.62
CA ILE A 64 -3.90 -4.59 -1.13
C ILE A 64 -5.03 -4.22 -2.07
N ARG A 65 -5.94 -3.38 -1.56
CA ARG A 65 -6.96 -2.70 -2.36
C ARG A 65 -6.77 -1.20 -2.17
N THR A 66 -7.14 -0.44 -3.17
CA THR A 66 -7.07 1.02 -3.11
C THR A 66 -8.43 1.61 -3.43
N GLU A 67 -8.74 2.75 -2.82
CA GLU A 67 -9.96 3.48 -3.08
C GLU A 67 -9.65 4.97 -3.13
N GLN A 68 -10.08 5.63 -4.20
CA GLN A 68 -9.90 7.06 -4.32
C GLN A 68 -10.92 7.78 -3.44
N ARG A 69 -10.43 8.66 -2.58
CA ARG A 69 -11.27 9.47 -1.72
C ARG A 69 -11.33 10.90 -2.25
N TYR A 70 -12.45 11.56 -2.01
CA TYR A 70 -12.68 12.95 -2.42
C TYR A 70 -13.02 13.78 -1.21
N ARG A 71 -12.59 15.05 -1.22
CA ARG A 71 -12.97 16.03 -0.21
C ARG A 71 -14.36 16.58 -0.56
N LEU A 72 -15.01 17.23 0.40
CA LEU A 72 -16.31 17.87 0.18
C LEU A 72 -16.28 18.85 -0.99
N SER A 73 -15.14 19.48 -1.24
CA SER A 73 -14.98 20.40 -2.37
C SER A 73 -14.89 19.71 -3.73
N GLY A 74 -14.87 18.37 -3.76
CA GLY A 74 -14.67 17.60 -4.98
C GLY A 74 -13.21 17.33 -5.32
N ALA A 75 -12.26 17.90 -4.59
CA ALA A 75 -10.84 17.66 -4.81
C ALA A 75 -10.45 16.27 -4.34
N LYS A 76 -9.50 15.65 -5.05
CA LYS A 76 -9.00 14.33 -4.67
C LYS A 76 -8.20 14.39 -3.37
N SER A 77 -8.48 13.47 -2.48
CA SER A 77 -7.69 13.24 -1.27
C SER A 77 -6.72 12.10 -1.51
N SER A 78 -5.93 11.72 -0.49
CA SER A 78 -5.03 10.56 -0.58
C SER A 78 -5.83 9.28 -0.79
N LEU A 79 -5.21 8.30 -1.46
CA LEU A 79 -5.82 6.98 -1.61
C LEU A 79 -5.98 6.32 -0.24
N LEU A 80 -7.07 5.62 -0.08
CA LEU A 80 -7.25 4.70 1.03
C LEU A 80 -6.67 3.34 0.62
N PHE A 81 -5.72 2.85 1.40
CA PHE A 81 -5.13 1.52 1.19
C PHE A 81 -5.71 0.55 2.21
N THR A 82 -6.19 -0.59 1.73
CA THR A 82 -6.69 -1.66 2.61
C THR A 82 -5.82 -2.90 2.38
N ILE A 83 -5.24 -3.40 3.47
CA ILE A 83 -4.44 -4.62 3.42
C ILE A 83 -5.40 -5.81 3.34
N SER A 84 -5.28 -6.63 2.29
CA SER A 84 -6.12 -7.82 2.14
C SER A 84 -5.75 -8.85 3.21
N ASP A 85 -6.76 -9.51 3.77
CA ASP A 85 -6.58 -10.52 4.83
C ASP A 85 -5.74 -10.04 6.02
N PHE A 86 -5.87 -8.76 6.33
CA PHE A 86 -5.16 -8.18 7.49
C PHE A 86 -5.67 -8.82 8.77
N GLU A 87 -4.76 -9.42 9.53
CA GLU A 87 -5.12 -10.06 10.81
C GLU A 87 -5.01 -9.06 11.95
N LYS A 88 -6.06 -8.98 12.74
CA LYS A 88 -6.08 -8.14 13.94
C LYS A 88 -5.51 -8.93 15.11
N HIS A 89 -4.66 -8.30 15.87
CA HIS A 89 -4.07 -8.89 17.07
C HIS A 89 -4.41 -8.07 18.29
#